data_fca7e76f9d09ddf3928bea91ec4ca25d
#
_entry.id   fca7e76f9d09ddf3928bea91ec4ca25d
#
_cell.length_a   1.000
_cell.length_b   1.000
_cell.length_c   1.000
_cell.angle_alpha   90.00
_cell.angle_beta   90.00
_cell.angle_gamma   90.00
#
_symmetry.space_group_name_H-M   'P 1'
#
loop_
_entity.id
_entity.type
_entity.pdbx_description
1 polymer ?
#
loop_
_entity_poly.entity_id
_entity_poly.type
_entity_poly.pdbx_seq_one_letter_code
_entity_poly.pdbx_strand_id
1 'polypeptide(L)'
;MRARTPPGRRAGRRQALFLLYQWDLTGQPLASLYEGEPDEFAIGLAEAVARRAAELDRRITASSDEWPADRLGTLERNVLRIGVHELEESSVPPEVAINEAVVLAKRYASEDAARLVNGILGRVAREEAAA
;
A
#
# COMPACT_ATOMS: atom_id res chain seq x y z
N MET A 1 25.78 -15.60 -12.32
CA MET A 1 25.00 -14.52 -11.70
C MET A 1 23.99 -15.09 -10.72
N ARG A 2 24.00 -14.63 -9.53
CA ARG A 2 23.06 -15.10 -8.56
C ARG A 2 21.68 -14.47 -8.76
N ALA A 3 20.68 -15.29 -8.66
CA ALA A 3 19.34 -14.78 -8.51
C ALA A 3 19.23 -14.12 -7.14
N ARG A 4 18.64 -12.99 -7.06
CA ARG A 4 18.41 -12.36 -5.79
C ARG A 4 17.02 -11.77 -5.81
N THR A 5 16.43 -11.71 -4.64
CA THR A 5 15.21 -10.95 -4.46
C THR A 5 15.53 -9.54 -4.92
N PRO A 6 14.77 -9.00 -5.86
CA PRO A 6 15.04 -7.65 -6.31
C PRO A 6 15.02 -6.71 -5.11
N PRO A 7 16.18 -6.18 -4.69
CA PRO A 7 16.20 -5.29 -3.52
C PRO A 7 15.35 -4.06 -3.78
N GLY A 8 15.11 -3.76 -5.04
CA GLY A 8 14.24 -2.69 -5.46
C GLY A 8 12.79 -2.84 -5.03
N ARG A 9 12.32 -4.06 -4.73
CA ARG A 9 10.92 -4.25 -4.35
C ARG A 9 10.58 -3.54 -3.06
N ARG A 10 11.43 -3.65 -2.03
CA ARG A 10 11.18 -2.94 -0.78
C ARG A 10 11.36 -1.44 -0.99
N ALA A 11 12.43 -1.03 -1.66
CA ALA A 11 12.66 0.38 -2.00
C ALA A 11 11.57 0.90 -2.93
N GLY A 12 11.12 0.08 -3.87
CA GLY A 12 10.04 0.43 -4.79
C GLY A 12 8.72 0.67 -4.09
N ARG A 13 8.38 -0.16 -3.10
CA ARG A 13 7.16 0.05 -2.30
C ARG A 13 7.24 1.34 -1.51
N ARG A 14 8.42 1.65 -0.97
CA ARG A 14 8.62 2.91 -0.25
C ARG A 14 8.45 4.10 -1.19
N GLN A 15 9.04 4.04 -2.38
CA GLN A 15 8.87 5.09 -3.37
C GLN A 15 7.41 5.26 -3.79
N ALA A 16 6.72 4.14 -4.02
CA ALA A 16 5.30 4.16 -4.37
C ALA A 16 4.48 4.82 -3.27
N LEU A 17 4.79 4.49 -2.01
CA LEU A 17 4.10 5.10 -0.87
C LEU A 17 4.29 6.61 -0.86
N PHE A 18 5.51 7.10 -1.08
CA PHE A 18 5.79 8.53 -1.05
C PHE A 18 5.12 9.25 -2.23
N LEU A 19 5.08 8.63 -3.41
CA LEU A 19 4.37 9.17 -4.56
C LEU A 19 2.87 9.27 -4.29
N LEU A 20 2.30 8.22 -3.74
CA LEU A 20 0.87 8.19 -3.40
C LEU A 20 0.52 9.17 -2.29
N TYR A 21 1.41 9.32 -1.31
CA TYR A 21 1.22 10.28 -0.24
C TYR A 21 1.13 11.70 -0.80
N GLN A 22 2.07 12.07 -1.66
CA GLN A 22 2.08 13.40 -2.28
C GLN A 22 0.87 13.61 -3.21
N TRP A 23 0.56 12.58 -4.01
CA TRP A 23 -0.59 12.61 -4.89
C TRP A 23 -1.90 12.82 -4.13
N ASP A 24 -2.09 12.06 -3.06
CA ASP A 24 -3.29 12.12 -2.24
C ASP A 24 -3.39 13.45 -1.49
N LEU A 25 -2.27 13.95 -1.00
CA LEU A 25 -2.21 15.18 -0.20
C LEU A 25 -2.40 16.43 -1.06
N THR A 26 -1.79 16.46 -2.24
CA THR A 26 -1.73 17.68 -3.07
C THR A 26 -2.74 17.69 -4.20
N GLY A 27 -3.24 16.54 -4.60
CA GLY A 27 -4.10 16.44 -5.78
C GLY A 27 -3.38 16.58 -7.11
N GLN A 28 -2.05 16.67 -7.09
CA GLN A 28 -1.27 16.79 -8.32
C GLN A 28 -1.27 15.46 -9.09
N PRO A 29 -1.22 15.50 -10.43
CA PRO A 29 -1.11 14.28 -11.22
C PRO A 29 0.13 13.49 -10.81
N LEU A 30 -0.01 12.18 -10.70
CA LEU A 30 1.06 11.32 -10.22
C LEU A 30 2.34 11.48 -11.04
N ALA A 31 2.21 11.57 -12.36
CA ALA A 31 3.35 11.70 -13.25
C ALA A 31 4.16 12.97 -13.01
N SER A 32 3.53 14.02 -12.49
CA SER A 32 4.23 15.28 -12.20
C SER A 32 5.10 15.19 -10.96
N LEU A 33 4.97 14.12 -10.19
CA LEU A 33 5.69 13.95 -8.93
C LEU A 33 6.94 13.08 -9.08
N TYR A 34 7.17 12.52 -10.28
CA TYR A 34 8.35 11.70 -10.50
C TYR A 34 9.61 12.57 -10.52
N GLU A 35 10.65 12.08 -9.88
CA GLU A 35 11.94 12.76 -9.83
C GLU A 35 13.03 11.82 -10.36
N GLY A 36 13.88 12.34 -11.22
CA GLY A 36 14.98 11.58 -11.80
C GLY A 36 14.48 10.40 -12.60
N GLU A 37 15.06 9.24 -12.35
CA GLU A 37 14.65 7.99 -12.98
C GLU A 37 13.96 7.11 -11.95
N PRO A 38 12.64 7.23 -11.81
CA PRO A 38 11.92 6.44 -10.81
C PRO A 38 11.93 4.97 -11.18
N ASP A 39 11.92 4.13 -10.16
CA ASP A 39 11.87 2.69 -10.32
C ASP A 39 10.57 2.27 -11.03
N GLU A 40 10.68 1.43 -12.06
CA GLU A 40 9.51 0.98 -12.82
C GLU A 40 8.48 0.27 -11.95
N PHE A 41 8.95 -0.53 -11.00
CA PHE A 41 8.03 -1.20 -10.07
C PHE A 41 7.26 -0.17 -9.24
N ALA A 42 7.94 0.86 -8.74
CA ALA A 42 7.31 1.91 -7.95
C ALA A 42 6.26 2.66 -8.75
N ILE A 43 6.58 3.03 -9.99
CA ILE A 43 5.63 3.73 -10.86
C ILE A 43 4.42 2.85 -11.13
N GLY A 44 4.64 1.61 -11.52
CA GLY A 44 3.55 0.69 -11.83
C GLY A 44 2.62 0.47 -10.65
N LEU A 45 3.20 0.28 -9.47
CA LEU A 45 2.42 0.10 -8.25
C LEU A 45 1.62 1.36 -7.91
N ALA A 46 2.28 2.52 -7.94
CA ALA A 46 1.62 3.78 -7.61
C ALA A 46 0.48 4.08 -8.59
N GLU A 47 0.70 3.86 -9.88
CA GLU A 47 -0.33 4.10 -10.88
C GLU A 47 -1.52 3.16 -10.72
N ALA A 48 -1.25 1.88 -10.46
CA ALA A 48 -2.32 0.91 -10.26
C ALA A 48 -3.16 1.24 -9.04
N VAL A 49 -2.50 1.61 -7.94
CA VAL A 49 -3.20 1.98 -6.71
C VAL A 49 -3.99 3.27 -6.89
N ALA A 50 -3.40 4.28 -7.54
CA ALA A 50 -4.09 5.54 -7.77
C ALA A 50 -5.36 5.34 -8.60
N ARG A 51 -5.28 4.51 -9.66
CA ARG A 51 -6.46 4.21 -10.48
C ARG A 51 -7.57 3.53 -9.70
N ARG A 52 -7.20 2.71 -8.71
CA ARG A 52 -8.15 1.92 -7.94
C ARG A 52 -8.47 2.52 -6.58
N ALA A 53 -8.05 3.77 -6.32
CA ALA A 53 -8.10 4.33 -4.97
C ALA A 53 -9.51 4.27 -4.37
N ALA A 54 -10.53 4.65 -5.11
CA ALA A 54 -11.90 4.63 -4.59
C ALA A 54 -12.37 3.21 -4.26
N GLU A 55 -12.06 2.25 -5.12
CA GLU A 55 -12.39 0.85 -4.90
C GLU A 55 -11.65 0.29 -3.71
N LEU A 56 -10.35 0.59 -3.60
CA LEU A 56 -9.54 0.14 -2.48
C LEU A 56 -10.04 0.74 -1.16
N ASP A 57 -10.42 2.01 -1.17
CA ASP A 57 -10.95 2.67 0.01
C ASP A 57 -12.25 2.03 0.49
N ARG A 58 -13.12 1.62 -0.44
CA ARG A 58 -14.34 0.91 -0.07
C ARG A 58 -14.01 -0.40 0.63
N ARG A 59 -13.02 -1.12 0.14
CA ARG A 59 -12.62 -2.38 0.76
C ARG A 59 -11.97 -2.17 2.13
N ILE A 60 -11.13 -1.16 2.25
CA ILE A 60 -10.51 -0.81 3.53
C ILE A 60 -11.60 -0.49 4.55
N THR A 61 -12.56 0.35 4.16
CA THR A 61 -13.67 0.73 5.05
C THR A 61 -14.48 -0.50 5.48
N ALA A 62 -14.77 -1.39 4.56
CA ALA A 62 -15.54 -2.60 4.86
C ALA A 62 -14.77 -3.56 5.77
N SER A 63 -13.46 -3.51 5.75
CA SER A 63 -12.61 -4.40 6.55
C SER A 63 -12.13 -3.76 7.86
N SER A 64 -12.53 -2.53 8.12
CA SER A 64 -12.16 -1.81 9.34
C SER A 64 -13.38 -1.69 10.25
N ASP A 65 -13.23 -2.07 11.52
CA ASP A 65 -14.30 -1.94 12.48
C ASP A 65 -14.38 -0.56 13.11
N GLU A 66 -13.31 0.22 13.03
CA GLU A 66 -13.20 1.47 13.76
C GLU A 66 -13.33 2.71 12.88
N TRP A 67 -12.65 2.73 11.72
CA TRP A 67 -12.51 3.96 10.96
C TRP A 67 -12.76 3.72 9.47
N PRO A 68 -13.62 4.52 8.84
CA PRO A 68 -13.66 4.53 7.37
C PRO A 68 -12.34 5.06 6.81
N ALA A 69 -12.03 4.69 5.57
CA ALA A 69 -10.76 5.03 4.94
C ALA A 69 -10.50 6.55 4.91
N ASP A 70 -11.55 7.35 4.75
CA ASP A 70 -11.41 8.80 4.68
C ASP A 70 -11.06 9.46 6.03
N ARG A 71 -11.16 8.71 7.13
CA ARG A 71 -10.77 9.19 8.45
C ARG A 71 -9.36 8.75 8.86
N LEU A 72 -8.74 7.90 8.06
CA LEU A 72 -7.37 7.49 8.30
C LEU A 72 -6.43 8.60 7.85
N GLY A 73 -5.25 8.67 8.48
CA GLY A 73 -4.22 9.57 8.00
C GLY A 73 -3.80 9.22 6.58
N THR A 74 -3.31 10.20 5.84
CA THR A 74 -2.95 10.02 4.44
C THR A 74 -1.91 8.90 4.27
N LEU A 75 -0.97 8.80 5.18
CA LEU A 75 0.08 7.79 5.11
C LEU A 75 -0.48 6.39 5.34
N GLU A 76 -1.25 6.21 6.43
CA GLU A 76 -1.86 4.92 6.77
C GLU A 76 -2.79 4.46 5.65
N ARG A 77 -3.58 5.38 5.12
CA ARG A 77 -4.51 5.05 4.03
C ARG A 77 -3.77 4.52 2.81
N ASN A 78 -2.66 5.14 2.44
CA ASN A 78 -1.92 4.71 1.27
C ASN A 78 -1.13 3.42 1.50
N VAL A 79 -0.65 3.19 2.72
CA VAL A 79 -0.07 1.89 3.09
C VAL A 79 -1.12 0.79 2.92
N LEU A 80 -2.34 1.04 3.40
CA LEU A 80 -3.44 0.07 3.29
C LEU A 80 -3.85 -0.15 1.83
N ARG A 81 -3.91 0.91 1.04
CA ARG A 81 -4.21 0.79 -0.39
C ARG A 81 -3.22 -0.12 -1.10
N ILE A 82 -1.92 0.07 -0.84
CA ILE A 82 -0.88 -0.78 -1.41
C ILE A 82 -1.08 -2.23 -0.96
N GLY A 83 -1.29 -2.45 0.33
CA GLY A 83 -1.45 -3.79 0.87
C GLY A 83 -2.65 -4.52 0.30
N VAL A 84 -3.81 -3.87 0.23
CA VAL A 84 -5.01 -4.48 -0.33
C VAL A 84 -4.80 -4.79 -1.80
N HIS A 85 -4.20 -3.86 -2.54
CA HIS A 85 -3.93 -4.08 -3.96
C HIS A 85 -3.05 -5.32 -4.16
N GLU A 86 -1.97 -5.45 -3.40
CA GLU A 86 -1.08 -6.60 -3.53
C GLU A 86 -1.75 -7.91 -3.13
N LEU A 87 -2.60 -7.87 -2.11
CA LEU A 87 -3.34 -9.07 -1.71
C LEU A 87 -4.33 -9.51 -2.79
N GLU A 88 -5.04 -8.56 -3.39
CA GLU A 88 -6.02 -8.88 -4.44
C GLU A 88 -5.35 -9.35 -5.72
N GLU A 89 -4.21 -8.77 -6.06
CA GLU A 89 -3.47 -9.17 -7.27
C GLU A 89 -2.69 -10.47 -7.07
N SER A 90 -2.50 -10.90 -5.84
CA SER A 90 -1.72 -12.09 -5.52
C SER A 90 -0.31 -12.03 -6.11
N SER A 91 0.24 -10.82 -6.18
CA SER A 91 1.57 -10.59 -6.77
C SER A 91 2.69 -11.11 -5.88
N VAL A 92 2.41 -11.26 -4.58
CA VAL A 92 3.32 -11.84 -3.59
C VAL A 92 2.50 -12.67 -2.62
N PRO A 93 3.12 -13.58 -1.85
CA PRO A 93 2.38 -14.30 -0.81
C PRO A 93 1.73 -13.33 0.18
N PRO A 94 0.54 -13.68 0.71
CA PRO A 94 -0.18 -12.78 1.61
C PRO A 94 0.64 -12.29 2.81
N GLU A 95 1.40 -13.19 3.42
CA GLU A 95 2.22 -12.83 4.58
C GLU A 95 3.32 -11.82 4.22
N VAL A 96 3.81 -11.84 2.97
CA VAL A 96 4.78 -10.86 2.50
C VAL A 96 4.11 -9.50 2.32
N ALA A 97 2.94 -9.48 1.69
CA ALA A 97 2.19 -8.23 1.47
C ALA A 97 1.88 -7.56 2.81
N ILE A 98 1.39 -8.34 3.77
CA ILE A 98 1.05 -7.81 5.10
C ILE A 98 2.30 -7.32 5.82
N ASN A 99 3.36 -8.13 5.84
CA ASN A 99 4.57 -7.78 6.56
C ASN A 99 5.21 -6.50 6.01
N GLU A 100 5.27 -6.37 4.69
CA GLU A 100 5.85 -5.16 4.07
C GLU A 100 5.02 -3.92 4.40
N ALA A 101 3.70 -4.03 4.40
CA ALA A 101 2.82 -2.92 4.76
C ALA A 101 2.99 -2.54 6.23
N VAL A 102 3.08 -3.52 7.11
CA VAL A 102 3.28 -3.29 8.55
C VAL A 102 4.62 -2.58 8.79
N VAL A 103 5.68 -3.00 8.10
CA VAL A 103 6.99 -2.36 8.21
C VAL A 103 6.91 -0.89 7.78
N LEU A 104 6.22 -0.59 6.68
CA LEU A 104 6.06 0.79 6.22
C LEU A 104 5.28 1.63 7.22
N ALA A 105 4.19 1.09 7.76
CA ALA A 105 3.37 1.79 8.74
C ALA A 105 4.15 2.08 10.01
N LYS A 106 4.90 1.10 10.50
CA LYS A 106 5.70 1.25 11.71
C LYS A 106 6.81 2.29 11.52
N ARG A 107 7.45 2.26 10.36
CA ARG A 107 8.58 3.16 10.09
C ARG A 107 8.14 4.61 9.86
N TYR A 108 7.06 4.82 9.14
CA TYR A 108 6.69 6.16 8.68
C TYR A 108 5.47 6.75 9.37
N ALA A 109 4.73 5.97 10.11
CA ALA A 109 3.57 6.45 10.84
C ALA A 109 3.74 6.20 12.34
N SER A 110 3.31 5.01 12.82
CA SER A 110 3.39 4.71 14.27
C SER A 110 3.20 3.21 14.51
N GLU A 111 3.47 2.81 15.74
CA GLU A 111 3.15 1.43 16.18
C GLU A 111 1.66 1.16 16.15
N ASP A 112 0.85 2.15 16.52
CA ASP A 112 -0.61 2.00 16.46
C ASP A 112 -1.08 1.83 15.03
N ALA A 113 -0.51 2.59 14.09
CA ALA A 113 -0.80 2.45 12.69
C ALA A 113 -0.41 1.04 12.18
N ALA A 114 0.73 0.53 12.63
CA ALA A 114 1.17 -0.80 12.23
C ALA A 114 0.18 -1.88 12.71
N ARG A 115 -0.34 -1.75 13.93
CA ARG A 115 -1.35 -2.68 14.45
C ARG A 115 -2.65 -2.61 13.64
N LEU A 116 -3.10 -1.40 13.32
CA LEU A 116 -4.29 -1.20 12.50
C LEU A 116 -4.12 -1.83 11.12
N VAL A 117 -3.00 -1.56 10.48
CA VAL A 117 -2.68 -2.11 9.16
C VAL A 117 -2.67 -3.63 9.21
N ASN A 118 -2.02 -4.21 10.21
CA ASN A 118 -1.97 -5.66 10.35
C ASN A 118 -3.36 -6.26 10.49
N GLY A 119 -4.22 -5.64 11.31
CA GLY A 119 -5.58 -6.13 11.52
C GLY A 119 -6.44 -6.09 10.26
N ILE A 120 -6.42 -4.95 9.57
CA ILE A 120 -7.21 -4.78 8.36
C ILE A 120 -6.73 -5.71 7.24
N LEU A 121 -5.43 -5.74 7.00
CA LEU A 121 -4.88 -6.58 5.93
C LEU A 121 -5.02 -8.08 6.25
N GLY A 122 -4.93 -8.45 7.53
CA GLY A 122 -5.18 -9.83 7.92
C GLY A 122 -6.60 -10.26 7.58
N ARG A 123 -7.57 -9.39 7.82
CA ARG A 123 -8.96 -9.67 7.47
C ARG A 123 -9.14 -9.79 5.95
N VAL A 124 -8.57 -8.85 5.20
CA VAL A 124 -8.63 -8.90 3.73
C VAL A 124 -8.01 -10.21 3.22
N ALA A 125 -6.86 -10.61 3.76
CA ALA A 125 -6.19 -11.83 3.34
C ALA A 125 -7.05 -13.07 3.60
N ARG A 126 -7.73 -13.12 4.75
CA ARG A 126 -8.63 -14.24 5.05
C ARG A 126 -9.82 -14.27 4.09
N GLU A 127 -10.35 -13.12 3.74
CA GLU A 127 -11.45 -13.03 2.79
C GLU A 127 -11.01 -13.47 1.40
N GLU A 128 -9.80 -13.09 0.97
CA GLU A 128 -9.26 -13.52 -0.31
C GLU A 128 -9.04 -15.03 -0.34
N ALA A 129 -8.57 -15.61 0.75
CA ALA A 129 -8.34 -17.05 0.82
C ALA A 129 -9.65 -17.84 0.80
N ALA A 130 -10.74 -17.25 1.28
CA ALA A 130 -12.06 -17.89 1.32
C ALA A 130 -12.84 -17.73 0.02
N ALA A 131 -12.41 -16.84 -0.85
CA ALA A 131 -13.12 -16.53 -2.09
C ALA A 131 -12.97 -17.64 -3.13
#